data_91bbee8ca67aea8e9ff254a7451919c0
#
_entry.id   91bbee8ca67aea8e9ff254a7451919c0
#
_cell.length_a   1.000
_cell.length_b   1.000
_cell.length_c   1.000
_cell.angle_alpha   90.00
_cell.angle_beta   90.00
_cell.angle_gamma   90.00
#
_symmetry.space_group_name_H-M   'P 1'
#
loop_
_entity.id
_entity.type
_entity.pdbx_description
1 polymer ?
#
loop_
_entity_poly.entity_id
_entity_poly.type
_entity_poly.pdbx_seq_one_letter_code
_entity_poly.pdbx_strand_id
1 'polypeptide(L)'
;LTASDSDTAFAIDGKGFFAVRGADGNTYYTRNGNLKFTLAANGGNMLATSDGLPVLDTQGRPIVLGSNYVMSNVTVSKDGSLCYPDAKNNPQPIGITIGVFQFNNPNGLERLADSLYQQTAASGQAINEARNNNVEKSSIIQGYLESSNVQVVDEMVNMIVAQRAYELNSKARS
;
A
#
# COMPACT_ATOMS: atom_id res chain seq x y z
N LEU A 1 8.26 4.73 -9.90
CA LEU A 1 7.78 5.37 -8.68
C LEU A 1 7.97 6.87 -8.75
N THR A 2 7.03 7.61 -8.23
CA THR A 2 7.07 9.06 -8.25
C THR A 2 7.01 9.56 -6.81
N ALA A 3 7.95 10.43 -6.44
CA ALA A 3 7.95 11.00 -5.10
C ALA A 3 6.72 11.87 -4.88
N SER A 4 6.20 11.87 -3.67
CA SER A 4 5.03 12.65 -3.30
C SER A 4 5.29 13.41 -2.02
N ASP A 5 4.65 14.56 -1.88
CA ASP A 5 4.77 15.33 -0.65
C ASP A 5 3.83 14.80 0.43
N SER A 6 2.96 13.88 0.10
CA SER A 6 1.97 13.40 1.06
C SER A 6 2.54 12.30 1.93
N ASP A 7 2.32 12.40 3.23
CA ASP A 7 2.73 11.36 4.17
C ASP A 7 1.90 10.10 4.06
N THR A 8 0.77 10.15 3.35
CA THR A 8 -0.09 9.00 3.18
C THR A 8 -0.08 8.50 1.74
N ALA A 9 0.94 8.87 0.98
CA ALA A 9 1.18 8.27 -0.33
C ALA A 9 2.10 7.09 -0.12
N PHE A 10 1.73 5.94 -0.69
CA PHE A 10 2.50 4.72 -0.52
C PHE A 10 2.60 4.00 -1.85
N ALA A 11 3.73 3.40 -2.11
CA ALA A 11 3.89 2.54 -3.28
C ALA A 11 4.27 1.15 -2.81
N ILE A 12 3.91 0.15 -3.58
CA ILE A 12 4.30 -1.23 -3.30
C ILE A 12 5.44 -1.61 -4.23
N ASP A 13 6.58 -1.94 -3.64
CA ASP A 13 7.71 -2.46 -4.38
C ASP A 13 7.60 -3.97 -4.31
N GLY A 14 7.09 -4.56 -5.37
CA GLY A 14 6.82 -5.98 -5.43
C GLY A 14 5.53 -6.26 -6.16
N LYS A 15 5.04 -7.47 -6.04
CA LYS A 15 3.89 -7.94 -6.80
C LYS A 15 2.57 -7.81 -6.05
N GLY A 16 2.59 -7.26 -4.87
CA GLY A 16 1.39 -7.21 -4.03
C GLY A 16 0.46 -6.07 -4.35
N PHE A 17 -0.71 -6.16 -3.78
CA PHE A 17 -1.77 -5.16 -3.90
C PHE A 17 -2.25 -4.81 -2.51
N PHE A 18 -2.70 -3.58 -2.32
CA PHE A 18 -3.47 -3.23 -1.13
C PHE A 18 -4.86 -3.85 -1.26
N ALA A 19 -5.49 -4.14 -0.13
CA ALA A 19 -6.89 -4.58 -0.10
C ALA A 19 -7.75 -3.47 0.46
N VAL A 20 -8.91 -3.26 -0.11
CA VAL A 20 -9.84 -2.24 0.34
C VAL A 20 -11.24 -2.84 0.41
N ARG A 21 -12.10 -2.24 1.25
CA ARG A 21 -13.48 -2.69 1.37
C ARG A 21 -14.36 -1.78 0.52
N GLY A 22 -15.07 -2.36 -0.43
CA GLY A 22 -15.97 -1.59 -1.26
C GLY A 22 -17.24 -1.20 -0.53
N ALA A 23 -18.00 -0.29 -1.11
CA ALA A 23 -19.28 0.13 -0.54
C ALA A 23 -20.27 -1.04 -0.48
N ASP A 24 -20.08 -2.03 -1.33
CA ASP A 24 -20.93 -3.23 -1.34
C ASP A 24 -20.51 -4.26 -0.30
N GLY A 25 -19.49 -3.97 0.50
CA GLY A 25 -19.01 -4.91 1.51
C GLY A 25 -18.01 -5.94 1.01
N ASN A 26 -17.73 -5.93 -0.29
CA ASN A 26 -16.77 -6.88 -0.85
C ASN A 26 -15.36 -6.33 -0.77
N THR A 27 -14.38 -7.21 -0.88
CA THR A 27 -12.98 -6.82 -0.86
C THR A 27 -12.47 -6.65 -2.29
N TYR A 28 -11.80 -5.53 -2.52
CA TYR A 28 -11.20 -5.23 -3.80
C TYR A 28 -9.71 -4.96 -3.58
N TYR A 29 -8.95 -4.93 -4.66
CA TYR A 29 -7.51 -4.79 -4.58
C TYR A 29 -7.05 -3.64 -5.46
N THR A 30 -5.98 -2.97 -5.06
CA THR A 30 -5.49 -1.83 -5.81
C THR A 30 -4.00 -1.66 -5.61
N ARG A 31 -3.33 -1.14 -6.63
CA ARG A 31 -1.96 -0.71 -6.50
C ARG A 31 -1.87 0.79 -6.20
N ASN A 32 -2.99 1.48 -6.24
CA ASN A 32 -3.00 2.93 -6.03
C ASN A 32 -2.86 3.23 -4.55
N GLY A 33 -1.72 3.78 -4.17
CA GLY A 33 -1.41 4.09 -2.79
C GLY A 33 -1.62 5.55 -2.41
N ASN A 34 -2.40 6.29 -3.17
CA ASN A 34 -2.74 7.67 -2.81
C ASN A 34 -3.81 7.63 -1.74
N LEU A 35 -3.40 7.42 -0.50
CA LEU A 35 -4.29 7.18 0.61
C LEU A 35 -4.47 8.44 1.46
N LYS A 36 -5.38 8.39 2.41
CA LYS A 36 -5.60 9.50 3.34
C LYS A 36 -6.19 8.95 4.63
N PHE A 37 -6.05 9.71 5.69
CA PHE A 37 -6.78 9.41 6.92
C PHE A 37 -8.08 10.20 6.89
N THR A 38 -9.19 9.54 7.19
CA THR A 38 -10.49 10.17 7.26
C THR A 38 -11.08 9.95 8.65
N LEU A 39 -12.05 10.74 9.02
CA LEU A 39 -12.69 10.59 10.30
C LEU A 39 -13.52 9.32 10.31
N ALA A 40 -13.29 8.47 11.29
CA ALA A 40 -14.05 7.24 11.43
C ALA A 40 -15.31 7.48 12.26
N ALA A 41 -16.26 6.58 12.14
CA ALA A 41 -17.54 6.72 12.85
C ALA A 41 -17.37 6.80 14.35
N ASN A 42 -16.34 6.16 14.89
CA ASN A 42 -16.11 6.15 16.33
C ASN A 42 -15.26 7.32 16.81
N GLY A 43 -14.98 8.29 15.96
CA GLY A 43 -14.16 9.43 16.34
C GLY A 43 -12.68 9.28 16.09
N GLY A 44 -12.22 8.10 15.71
CA GLY A 44 -10.82 7.90 15.34
C GLY A 44 -10.56 8.28 13.91
N ASN A 45 -9.39 7.89 13.41
CA ASN A 45 -8.99 8.15 12.02
C ASN A 45 -8.80 6.84 11.29
N MET A 46 -9.36 6.76 10.09
CA MET A 46 -9.31 5.53 9.28
C MET A 46 -8.47 5.76 8.04
N LEU A 47 -7.60 4.82 7.75
CA LEU A 47 -6.82 4.88 6.51
C LEU A 47 -7.71 4.46 5.35
N ALA A 48 -7.81 5.30 4.34
CA ALA A 48 -8.73 5.08 3.24
C ALA A 48 -8.13 5.52 1.91
N THR A 49 -8.73 5.07 0.83
CA THR A 49 -8.37 5.53 -0.51
C THR A 49 -8.88 6.96 -0.70
N SER A 50 -8.48 7.59 -1.79
CA SER A 50 -8.97 8.94 -2.09
C SER A 50 -10.49 8.95 -2.29
N ASP A 51 -11.09 7.81 -2.60
CA ASP A 51 -12.55 7.70 -2.74
C ASP A 51 -13.23 7.33 -1.42
N GLY A 52 -12.47 7.22 -0.34
CA GLY A 52 -13.04 6.94 0.97
C GLY A 52 -13.21 5.49 1.33
N LEU A 53 -12.68 4.57 0.54
CA LEU A 53 -12.80 3.15 0.85
C LEU A 53 -11.76 2.72 1.88
N PRO A 54 -12.15 1.99 2.93
CA PRO A 54 -11.20 1.58 3.96
C PRO A 54 -10.11 0.67 3.41
N VAL A 55 -8.87 0.96 3.79
CA VAL A 55 -7.74 0.08 3.50
C VAL A 55 -7.68 -0.97 4.61
N LEU A 56 -7.43 -2.21 4.26
CA LEU A 56 -7.50 -3.32 5.19
C LEU A 56 -6.13 -3.73 5.71
N ASP A 57 -6.11 -4.20 6.95
CA ASP A 57 -4.88 -4.70 7.57
C ASP A 57 -4.65 -6.17 7.19
N THR A 58 -3.64 -6.80 7.79
CA THR A 58 -3.29 -8.19 7.48
C THR A 58 -4.35 -9.17 7.94
N GLN A 59 -5.35 -8.72 8.70
CA GLN A 59 -6.44 -9.58 9.15
C GLN A 59 -7.74 -9.26 8.43
N GLY A 60 -7.69 -8.40 7.44
CA GLY A 60 -8.87 -8.06 6.65
C GLY A 60 -9.79 -7.05 7.30
N ARG A 61 -9.29 -6.30 8.28
CA ARG A 61 -10.10 -5.31 8.99
C ARG A 61 -9.67 -3.91 8.62
N PRO A 62 -10.58 -2.93 8.66
CA PRO A 62 -10.19 -1.55 8.42
C PRO A 62 -9.14 -1.08 9.44
N ILE A 63 -8.27 -0.20 9.00
CA ILE A 63 -7.21 0.34 9.85
C ILE A 63 -7.71 1.62 10.47
N VAL A 64 -7.97 1.61 11.77
CA VAL A 64 -8.50 2.74 12.49
C VAL A 64 -7.59 3.05 13.67
N LEU A 65 -7.15 4.30 13.78
CA LEU A 65 -6.32 4.75 14.88
C LEU A 65 -7.14 5.63 15.80
N GLY A 66 -6.94 5.46 17.10
CA GLY A 66 -7.68 6.25 18.08
C GLY A 66 -7.33 7.73 18.00
N SER A 67 -8.15 8.55 18.61
CA SER A 67 -7.97 9.99 18.57
C SER A 67 -6.73 10.46 19.32
N ASN A 68 -6.14 9.58 20.13
CA ASN A 68 -4.90 9.92 20.84
C ASN A 68 -3.67 9.94 19.94
N TYR A 69 -3.77 9.45 18.73
CA TYR A 69 -2.64 9.49 17.80
C TYR A 69 -2.73 10.73 16.91
N VAL A 70 -1.59 11.37 16.70
CA VAL A 70 -1.51 12.51 15.79
C VAL A 70 -1.12 11.94 14.42
N MET A 71 -2.00 12.05 13.45
CA MET A 71 -1.81 11.37 12.18
C MET A 71 -0.53 11.77 11.45
N SER A 72 -0.11 13.02 11.57
CA SER A 72 1.11 13.46 10.90
C SER A 72 2.38 12.81 11.47
N ASN A 73 2.29 12.18 12.63
CA ASN A 73 3.43 11.52 13.24
C ASN A 73 3.46 10.01 12.95
N VAL A 74 2.43 9.50 12.26
CA VAL A 74 2.38 8.07 11.93
C VAL A 74 3.28 7.80 10.75
N THR A 75 4.11 6.79 10.85
CA THR A 75 4.94 6.34 9.73
C THR A 75 4.65 4.88 9.45
N VAL A 76 5.07 4.40 8.30
CA VAL A 76 4.86 3.02 7.90
C VAL A 76 6.21 2.45 7.50
N SER A 77 6.59 1.35 8.14
CA SER A 77 7.85 0.70 7.81
C SER A 77 7.71 -0.12 6.53
N LYS A 78 8.82 -0.59 6.01
CA LYS A 78 8.82 -1.29 4.72
C LYS A 78 7.99 -2.56 4.74
N ASP A 79 7.81 -3.17 5.90
CA ASP A 79 6.99 -4.36 6.02
C ASP A 79 5.51 -4.03 6.19
N GLY A 80 5.14 -2.76 6.11
CA GLY A 80 3.75 -2.35 6.23
C GLY A 80 3.28 -2.06 7.64
N SER A 81 4.16 -2.16 8.65
CA SER A 81 3.76 -1.90 10.03
C SER A 81 3.58 -0.42 10.26
N LEU A 82 2.46 -0.03 10.85
CA LEU A 82 2.26 1.34 11.27
C LEU A 82 3.08 1.59 12.54
N CYS A 83 3.77 2.70 12.57
CA CYS A 83 4.65 3.05 13.68
C CYS A 83 4.32 4.43 14.20
N TYR A 84 4.60 4.65 15.47
CA TYR A 84 4.38 5.92 16.13
C TYR A 84 5.59 6.23 17.00
N PRO A 85 6.02 7.50 17.09
CA PRO A 85 7.21 7.82 17.87
C PRO A 85 6.99 7.60 19.37
N ASP A 86 8.00 7.02 20.01
CA ASP A 86 7.99 6.86 21.46
C ASP A 86 8.51 8.15 22.13
N ALA A 87 8.73 8.10 23.42
CA ALA A 87 9.19 9.28 24.17
C ALA A 87 10.53 9.81 23.68
N LYS A 88 11.34 8.95 23.05
CA LYS A 88 12.65 9.36 22.52
C LYS A 88 12.58 9.66 21.03
N ASN A 89 11.38 9.77 20.51
CA ASN A 89 11.12 10.06 19.10
C ASN A 89 11.62 8.96 18.16
N ASN A 90 11.62 7.73 18.63
CA ASN A 90 11.93 6.58 17.79
C ASN A 90 10.64 5.89 17.38
N PRO A 91 10.44 5.60 16.09
CA PRO A 91 9.20 4.97 15.66
C PRO A 91 9.09 3.55 16.19
N GLN A 92 7.96 3.23 16.77
CA GLN A 92 7.69 1.90 17.32
C GLN A 92 6.40 1.35 16.70
N PRO A 93 6.36 0.06 16.38
CA PRO A 93 5.14 -0.53 15.82
C PRO A 93 3.99 -0.45 16.82
N ILE A 94 2.79 -0.19 16.31
CA ILE A 94 1.63 -0.09 17.17
C ILE A 94 0.68 -1.27 17.00
N GLY A 95 1.14 -2.34 16.36
CA GLY A 95 0.36 -3.57 16.29
C GLY A 95 -0.56 -3.67 15.09
N ILE A 96 -0.47 -2.75 14.15
CA ILE A 96 -1.29 -2.74 12.94
C ILE A 96 -0.36 -2.80 11.74
N THR A 97 -0.63 -3.72 10.81
CA THR A 97 0.17 -3.86 9.60
C THR A 97 -0.76 -3.80 8.39
N ILE A 98 -0.40 -3.00 7.41
CA ILE A 98 -1.19 -2.90 6.18
C ILE A 98 -1.14 -4.24 5.47
N GLY A 99 -2.30 -4.74 5.03
CA GLY A 99 -2.38 -5.99 4.31
C GLY A 99 -1.89 -5.85 2.89
N VAL A 100 -1.08 -6.79 2.44
CA VAL A 100 -0.61 -6.85 1.07
C VAL A 100 -0.89 -8.25 0.55
N PHE A 101 -1.46 -8.33 -0.63
CA PHE A 101 -1.97 -9.58 -1.18
C PHE A 101 -1.42 -9.79 -2.59
N GLN A 102 -1.16 -11.04 -2.93
CA GLN A 102 -0.70 -11.40 -4.27
C GLN A 102 -1.67 -12.36 -4.92
N PHE A 103 -1.52 -12.55 -6.22
CA PHE A 103 -2.34 -13.48 -6.98
C PHE A 103 -1.43 -14.33 -7.84
N ASN A 104 -1.77 -15.61 -8.00
CA ASN A 104 -0.98 -16.48 -8.87
C ASN A 104 -1.01 -16.02 -10.31
N ASN A 105 -2.12 -15.43 -10.73
CA ASN A 105 -2.25 -14.89 -12.08
C ASN A 105 -2.88 -13.50 -12.04
N PRO A 106 -2.06 -12.46 -11.79
CA PRO A 106 -2.61 -11.09 -11.70
C PRO A 106 -3.33 -10.66 -12.97
N ASN A 107 -2.94 -11.20 -14.13
CA ASN A 107 -3.60 -10.84 -15.37
C ASN A 107 -5.03 -11.35 -15.45
N GLY A 108 -5.39 -12.28 -14.57
CA GLY A 108 -6.76 -12.78 -14.50
C GLY A 108 -7.68 -11.96 -13.63
N LEU A 109 -7.16 -10.93 -12.95
CA LEU A 109 -8.00 -10.06 -12.14
C LEU A 109 -8.94 -9.26 -13.03
N GLU A 110 -10.14 -8.99 -12.52
CA GLU A 110 -11.08 -8.15 -13.23
C GLU A 110 -10.78 -6.70 -12.88
N ARG A 111 -10.60 -5.87 -13.90
CA ARG A 111 -10.30 -4.47 -13.69
C ARG A 111 -11.59 -3.68 -13.62
N LEU A 112 -11.73 -2.90 -12.57
CA LEU A 112 -12.92 -2.10 -12.34
C LEU A 112 -12.56 -0.62 -12.37
N ALA A 113 -13.56 0.23 -12.21
CA ALA A 113 -13.34 1.67 -12.15
C ALA A 113 -12.48 2.03 -10.95
N ASP A 114 -11.89 3.21 -10.98
CA ASP A 114 -11.16 3.78 -9.85
C ASP A 114 -9.93 2.96 -9.44
N SER A 115 -9.32 2.31 -10.41
CA SER A 115 -8.09 1.53 -10.19
C SER A 115 -8.28 0.33 -9.27
N LEU A 116 -9.50 -0.17 -9.17
CA LEU A 116 -9.78 -1.34 -8.36
C LEU A 116 -9.72 -2.60 -9.21
N TYR A 117 -9.36 -3.70 -8.56
CA TYR A 117 -9.33 -5.03 -9.17
C TYR A 117 -10.13 -6.00 -8.33
N GLN A 118 -10.74 -6.95 -8.98
CA GLN A 118 -11.52 -7.97 -8.29
C GLN A 118 -10.95 -9.35 -8.59
N GLN A 119 -10.91 -10.18 -7.58
CA GLN A 119 -10.49 -11.55 -7.69
C GLN A 119 -11.44 -12.32 -8.60
N THR A 120 -10.90 -13.21 -9.42
CA THR A 120 -11.70 -14.07 -10.30
C THR A 120 -11.17 -15.48 -10.22
N ALA A 121 -11.87 -16.40 -10.87
CA ALA A 121 -11.36 -17.78 -10.97
C ALA A 121 -10.05 -17.81 -11.72
N ALA A 122 -9.88 -16.93 -12.72
CA ALA A 122 -8.65 -16.89 -13.50
C ALA A 122 -7.47 -16.33 -12.72
N SER A 123 -7.71 -15.38 -11.80
CA SER A 123 -6.62 -14.81 -11.02
C SER A 123 -6.20 -15.75 -9.90
N GLY A 124 -7.09 -16.61 -9.45
CA GLY A 124 -6.90 -17.36 -8.23
C GLY A 124 -7.25 -16.52 -7.02
N GLN A 125 -7.27 -17.15 -5.87
CA GLN A 125 -7.61 -16.47 -4.64
C GLN A 125 -6.48 -15.56 -4.16
N ALA A 126 -6.82 -14.50 -3.48
CA ALA A 126 -5.84 -13.60 -2.90
C ALA A 126 -4.95 -14.34 -1.90
N ILE A 127 -3.66 -14.13 -2.00
CA ILE A 127 -2.68 -14.73 -1.12
C ILE A 127 -2.17 -13.64 -0.19
N ASN A 128 -2.42 -13.81 1.10
CA ASN A 128 -1.99 -12.85 2.11
C ASN A 128 -0.50 -13.02 2.34
N GLU A 129 0.29 -12.02 1.98
CA GLU A 129 1.75 -12.10 2.12
C GLU A 129 2.16 -12.34 3.57
N ALA A 130 1.44 -11.79 4.52
CA ALA A 130 1.80 -11.93 5.92
C ALA A 130 1.59 -13.35 6.45
N ARG A 131 0.83 -14.16 5.74
CA ARG A 131 0.49 -15.49 6.19
C ARG A 131 0.99 -16.58 5.29
N ASN A 132 1.79 -16.26 4.29
CA ASN A 132 2.27 -17.25 3.35
C ASN A 132 3.77 -17.07 3.15
N ASN A 133 4.55 -18.05 3.59
CA ASN A 133 5.99 -17.97 3.50
C ASN A 133 6.53 -18.36 2.13
N ASN A 134 5.65 -18.82 1.23
CA ASN A 134 6.08 -19.26 -0.08
C ASN A 134 6.06 -18.16 -1.14
N VAL A 135 5.64 -16.97 -0.77
CA VAL A 135 5.65 -15.85 -1.71
C VAL A 135 6.67 -14.82 -1.25
N GLU A 136 7.29 -14.14 -2.20
CA GLU A 136 8.23 -13.10 -1.89
C GLU A 136 7.47 -11.90 -1.38
N LYS A 137 7.91 -11.35 -0.25
CA LYS A 137 7.21 -10.23 0.36
C LYS A 137 7.47 -8.96 -0.41
N SER A 138 6.42 -8.17 -0.58
CA SER A 138 6.55 -6.83 -1.14
C SER A 138 6.97 -5.86 -0.04
N SER A 139 7.52 -4.73 -0.44
CA SER A 139 7.84 -3.64 0.49
C SER A 139 6.89 -2.48 0.24
N ILE A 140 6.52 -1.77 1.30
CA ILE A 140 5.71 -0.57 1.19
C ILE A 140 6.62 0.63 1.38
N ILE A 141 6.58 1.57 0.44
CA ILE A 141 7.44 2.73 0.44
C ILE A 141 6.59 3.97 0.66
N GLN A 142 6.77 4.61 1.81
CA GLN A 142 6.01 5.81 2.16
C GLN A 142 6.59 7.00 1.40
N GLY A 143 5.73 7.90 0.98
CA GLY A 143 6.16 9.10 0.30
C GLY A 143 6.34 8.94 -1.21
N TYR A 144 5.92 7.82 -1.76
CA TYR A 144 6.01 7.57 -3.19
C TYR A 144 4.70 7.02 -3.71
N LEU A 145 4.44 7.22 -4.99
CA LEU A 145 3.28 6.67 -5.69
C LEU A 145 3.74 5.86 -6.88
N GLU A 146 2.97 4.86 -7.23
CA GLU A 146 3.23 4.08 -8.42
C GLU A 146 2.90 4.94 -9.63
N SER A 147 3.69 4.84 -10.67
CA SER A 147 3.39 5.52 -11.91
C SER A 147 2.06 5.03 -12.46
N SER A 148 1.30 5.95 -13.03
CA SER A 148 0.00 5.56 -13.57
C SER A 148 0.12 4.79 -14.87
N ASN A 149 1.32 4.60 -15.40
CA ASN A 149 1.49 3.87 -16.61
C ASN A 149 1.26 2.42 -16.34
N VAL A 150 0.34 1.89 -17.05
CA VAL A 150 0.04 0.59 -16.77
C VAL A 150 0.93 -0.50 -17.08
N GLN A 151 1.95 -0.34 -17.80
CA GLN A 151 2.71 -1.40 -18.18
C GLN A 151 3.57 -1.98 -17.30
N VAL A 152 3.61 -2.04 -16.43
CA VAL A 152 3.92 -1.93 -15.48
C VAL A 152 4.64 -2.54 -14.41
N VAL A 153 4.23 -3.48 -13.79
CA VAL A 153 4.93 -4.04 -12.68
C VAL A 153 6.36 -4.38 -13.03
N ASP A 154 6.57 -4.99 -14.18
CA ASP A 154 7.93 -5.32 -14.58
C ASP A 154 8.74 -4.09 -14.85
N GLU A 155 8.14 -3.11 -15.50
CA GLU A 155 8.87 -1.91 -15.80
C GLU A 155 9.17 -1.13 -14.55
N MET A 156 8.30 -1.20 -13.58
CA MET A 156 8.53 -0.49 -12.36
C MET A 156 9.76 -1.00 -11.65
N VAL A 157 9.95 -2.30 -11.60
CA VAL A 157 11.15 -2.85 -10.99
C VAL A 157 12.39 -2.40 -11.74
N ASN A 158 12.32 -2.40 -13.06
CA ASN A 158 13.44 -1.96 -13.84
C ASN A 158 13.74 -0.49 -13.65
N MET A 159 12.70 0.31 -13.48
CA MET A 159 12.90 1.72 -13.26
C MET A 159 13.61 2.02 -11.96
N ILE A 160 13.29 1.28 -10.91
CA ILE A 160 13.96 1.49 -9.65
C ILE A 160 15.45 1.23 -9.79
N VAL A 161 15.81 0.17 -10.47
CA VAL A 161 17.22 -0.13 -10.67
C VAL A 161 17.88 0.94 -11.53
N ALA A 162 17.20 1.38 -12.57
CA ALA A 162 17.75 2.40 -13.43
C ALA A 162 17.95 3.71 -12.71
N GLN A 163 17.03 4.08 -11.86
CA GLN A 163 17.20 5.31 -11.11
C GLN A 163 18.41 5.27 -10.21
N ARG A 164 18.64 4.14 -9.58
CA ARG A 164 19.82 4.02 -8.76
C ARG A 164 21.08 4.17 -9.58
N ALA A 165 21.09 3.59 -10.76
CA ALA A 165 22.23 3.71 -11.62
C ALA A 165 22.46 5.16 -12.02
N TYR A 166 21.40 5.89 -12.32
CA TYR A 166 21.55 7.25 -12.66
C TYR A 166 22.07 8.05 -11.50
N GLU A 167 21.55 7.87 -10.34
CA GLU A 167 22.00 8.63 -9.21
C GLU A 167 23.47 8.41 -8.96
N LEU A 168 23.92 7.21 -9.18
CA LEU A 168 25.31 6.95 -9.01
C LEU A 168 26.13 7.59 -10.10
N ASN A 169 25.60 7.61 -11.30
CA ASN A 169 26.34 8.17 -12.34
C ASN A 169 26.14 9.52 -12.50
N SER A 170 25.39 10.01 -11.94
CA SER A 170 25.35 11.16 -12.21
C SER A 170 24.57 12.00 -12.20
N LYS A 171 23.83 11.84 -11.92
CA LYS A 171 23.23 12.90 -11.96
C LYS A 171 23.40 13.40 -13.19
N ALA A 172 24.26 13.03 -13.86
CA ALA A 172 24.55 13.51 -15.12
C ALA A 172 23.38 13.52 -15.96
N ARG A 173 22.48 12.67 -15.77
CA ARG A 173 21.47 12.67 -16.61
C ARG A 173 20.40 13.43 -16.17
N SER A 174 20.34 13.84 -15.11
CA SER A 174 19.18 14.50 -14.63
C SER A 174 19.05 15.90 -15.00
#